data_f14e9b3568daa2408429e6110719c055
#
_entry.id   f14e9b3568daa2408429e6110719c055
#
_cell.length_a   1.000
_cell.length_b   1.000
_cell.length_c   1.000
_cell.angle_alpha   90.00
_cell.angle_beta   90.00
_cell.angle_gamma   90.00
#
_symmetry.space_group_name_H-M   'P 1'
#
loop_
_entity.id
_entity.type
_entity.pdbx_description
1 polymer ?
#
loop_
_entity_poly.entity_id
_entity_poly.type
_entity_poly.pdbx_seq_one_letter_code
_entity_poly.pdbx_strand_id
1 'polypeptide(L)'
;MNYLKYIFTLFPILAMAQISDTEQDSTAVEYIIIEGDSIPRTAIDLDEVMLLHKLKFDSKKDRIRYLILRRKTIKVYPYAKMAAERLDSMNKRLASIEKKRHKKKYAKRVQKYIEGEFSDELKKLTRTEGQILVKLIHRQTGETAFNLVKELRNGWRAFWYNTTASMFDISLKREFDPLNEKEDYLIEDILQRNFQSGRLERQKSKIEFDFYDLTNKWLKPTKAQIPPPAQNKQ
;
A
#
# COMPACT_ATOMS: atom_id res chain seq x y z
N MET A 1 -26.72 -80.37 7.34
CA MET A 1 -25.87 -79.54 6.51
C MET A 1 -26.55 -78.25 6.18
N ASN A 2 -26.92 -77.44 7.20
CA ASN A 2 -27.71 -76.21 7.04
C ASN A 2 -27.39 -75.16 8.14
N TYR A 3 -26.19 -75.20 8.72
CA TYR A 3 -25.83 -74.25 9.78
C TYR A 3 -25.09 -73.02 9.26
N LEU A 4 -24.84 -72.95 7.97
CA LEU A 4 -24.16 -71.82 7.35
C LEU A 4 -25.05 -70.59 7.04
N LYS A 5 -26.36 -70.79 7.17
CA LYS A 5 -27.34 -69.72 6.86
C LYS A 5 -27.63 -68.78 8.06
N TYR A 6 -27.24 -69.14 9.26
CA TYR A 6 -27.53 -68.36 10.49
C TYR A 6 -26.37 -67.56 11.01
N ILE A 7 -25.18 -67.65 10.37
CA ILE A 7 -24.00 -66.86 10.77
C ILE A 7 -24.11 -65.43 10.23
N PHE A 8 -25.02 -65.18 9.31
CA PHE A 8 -25.15 -63.83 8.67
C PHE A 8 -26.14 -62.89 9.35
N THR A 9 -26.84 -63.34 10.40
CA THR A 9 -27.85 -62.53 11.07
C THR A 9 -27.40 -61.95 12.43
N LEU A 10 -26.13 -62.14 12.83
CA LEU A 10 -25.62 -61.66 14.09
C LEU A 10 -24.41 -60.76 13.93
N PHE A 11 -24.45 -59.87 12.89
CA PHE A 11 -23.55 -58.77 12.84
C PHE A 11 -24.24 -57.57 13.49
N PRO A 12 -23.97 -57.25 14.77
CA PRO A 12 -24.47 -56.03 15.32
C PRO A 12 -23.84 -54.88 14.54
N ILE A 13 -24.68 -54.09 13.90
CA ILE A 13 -24.32 -52.81 13.37
C ILE A 13 -23.89 -51.95 14.58
N LEU A 14 -22.60 -52.02 14.88
CA LEU A 14 -21.92 -50.98 15.68
C LEU A 14 -21.87 -49.78 14.72
N ALA A 15 -23.00 -49.09 14.59
CA ALA A 15 -23.00 -47.72 14.15
C ALA A 15 -22.23 -46.94 15.21
N MET A 16 -20.91 -46.80 15.03
CA MET A 16 -20.15 -45.74 15.64
C MET A 16 -20.73 -44.44 15.11
N ALA A 17 -21.68 -43.91 15.84
CA ALA A 17 -21.98 -42.50 15.75
C ALA A 17 -20.67 -41.77 16.13
N GLN A 18 -19.87 -41.43 15.13
CA GLN A 18 -18.90 -40.37 15.26
C GLN A 18 -19.72 -39.10 15.49
N ILE A 19 -19.90 -38.77 16.75
CA ILE A 19 -20.19 -37.42 17.14
C ILE A 19 -18.97 -36.65 16.63
N SER A 20 -19.08 -36.05 15.44
CA SER A 20 -18.24 -34.95 15.07
C SER A 20 -18.47 -33.93 16.17
N ASP A 21 -17.53 -33.80 17.07
CA ASP A 21 -17.35 -32.56 17.82
C ASP A 21 -17.13 -31.49 16.75
N THR A 22 -18.23 -30.96 16.25
CA THR A 22 -18.22 -29.63 15.69
C THR A 22 -17.71 -28.78 16.86
N GLU A 23 -16.45 -28.43 16.84
CA GLU A 23 -15.97 -27.29 17.58
C GLU A 23 -16.93 -26.16 17.22
N GLN A 24 -17.96 -26.05 17.99
CA GLN A 24 -18.80 -24.89 18.07
C GLN A 24 -17.83 -23.84 18.61
N ASP A 25 -17.24 -23.10 17.68
CA ASP A 25 -16.56 -21.83 17.95
C ASP A 25 -17.62 -20.91 18.58
N SER A 26 -18.01 -21.26 19.79
CA SER A 26 -18.79 -20.41 20.67
C SER A 26 -17.82 -19.36 21.18
N THR A 27 -17.51 -18.39 20.34
CA THR A 27 -17.17 -17.06 20.82
C THR A 27 -18.40 -16.62 21.63
N ALA A 28 -18.38 -16.98 22.91
CA ALA A 28 -19.38 -16.53 23.86
C ALA A 28 -19.31 -15.01 23.86
N VAL A 29 -20.20 -14.38 23.11
CA VAL A 29 -20.30 -12.92 23.08
C VAL A 29 -20.75 -12.49 24.46
N GLU A 30 -19.82 -11.98 25.26
CA GLU A 30 -20.10 -11.45 26.58
C GLU A 30 -20.90 -10.14 26.39
N TYR A 31 -22.09 -10.07 27.01
CA TYR A 31 -22.95 -8.89 26.95
C TYR A 31 -22.82 -8.07 28.22
N ILE A 32 -22.78 -6.76 28.09
CA ILE A 32 -22.89 -5.82 29.22
C ILE A 32 -24.30 -5.25 29.15
N ILE A 33 -25.00 -5.29 30.27
CA ILE A 33 -26.33 -4.68 30.40
C ILE A 33 -26.16 -3.24 30.90
N ILE A 34 -26.51 -2.27 30.08
CA ILE A 34 -26.53 -0.85 30.44
C ILE A 34 -27.96 -0.34 30.26
N GLU A 35 -28.58 0.13 31.36
CA GLU A 35 -29.94 0.69 31.38
C GLU A 35 -31.02 -0.20 30.75
N GLY A 36 -30.83 -1.54 30.80
CA GLY A 36 -31.80 -2.50 30.26
C GLY A 36 -31.51 -2.97 28.83
N ASP A 37 -30.56 -2.37 28.13
CA ASP A 37 -30.10 -2.83 26.82
C ASP A 37 -28.87 -3.72 26.96
N SER A 38 -28.88 -4.87 26.27
CA SER A 38 -27.75 -5.78 26.21
C SER A 38 -26.83 -5.44 25.06
N ILE A 39 -25.67 -4.87 25.39
CA ILE A 39 -24.66 -4.49 24.40
C ILE A 39 -23.56 -5.57 24.37
N PRO A 40 -23.21 -6.14 23.21
CA PRO A 40 -22.13 -7.13 23.14
C PRO A 40 -20.80 -6.49 23.55
N ARG A 41 -20.08 -7.14 24.46
CA ARG A 41 -18.76 -6.70 24.92
C ARG A 41 -17.63 -6.93 23.91
N THR A 42 -17.97 -7.38 22.70
CA THR A 42 -16.98 -7.49 21.63
C THR A 42 -16.48 -6.10 21.27
N ALA A 43 -15.19 -5.88 21.45
CA ALA A 43 -14.54 -4.70 20.91
C ALA A 43 -14.73 -4.72 19.40
N ILE A 44 -15.53 -3.78 18.89
CA ILE A 44 -15.60 -3.55 17.44
C ILE A 44 -14.31 -2.82 17.10
N ASP A 45 -13.39 -3.49 16.43
CA ASP A 45 -12.24 -2.85 15.84
C ASP A 45 -12.75 -1.85 14.79
N LEU A 46 -12.78 -0.60 15.19
CA LEU A 46 -13.11 0.48 14.27
C LEU A 46 -11.87 0.76 13.41
N ASP A 47 -12.08 0.83 12.11
CA ASP A 47 -11.04 1.29 11.20
C ASP A 47 -10.53 2.66 11.65
N GLU A 48 -9.21 2.82 11.72
CA GLU A 48 -8.59 4.08 12.09
C GLU A 48 -8.99 5.18 11.10
N VAL A 49 -9.76 6.14 11.58
CA VAL A 49 -10.18 7.31 10.79
C VAL A 49 -9.17 8.42 10.98
N MET A 50 -8.38 8.69 9.96
CA MET A 50 -7.44 9.80 9.96
C MET A 50 -8.17 11.13 9.72
N LEU A 51 -8.11 12.05 10.69
CA LEU A 51 -8.64 13.38 10.54
C LEU A 51 -7.69 14.26 9.74
N LEU A 52 -8.09 14.60 8.52
CA LEU A 52 -7.29 15.45 7.64
C LEU A 52 -7.67 16.92 7.82
N HIS A 53 -6.70 17.74 8.16
CA HIS A 53 -6.90 19.18 8.30
C HIS A 53 -7.36 19.83 7.00
N LYS A 54 -8.21 20.86 7.11
CA LYS A 54 -8.62 21.66 5.95
C LYS A 54 -7.42 22.39 5.37
N LEU A 55 -7.20 22.20 4.07
CA LEU A 55 -6.10 22.87 3.36
C LEU A 55 -6.33 24.39 3.33
N LYS A 56 -5.30 25.13 3.73
CA LYS A 56 -5.22 26.59 3.61
C LYS A 56 -4.06 26.93 2.69
N PHE A 57 -4.27 27.87 1.80
CA PHE A 57 -3.26 28.35 0.86
C PHE A 57 -2.99 29.83 1.10
N ASP A 58 -1.72 30.21 1.20
CA ASP A 58 -1.32 31.60 1.41
C ASP A 58 -1.57 32.46 0.16
N SER A 59 -1.59 31.86 -1.01
CA SER A 59 -1.84 32.55 -2.28
C SER A 59 -2.64 31.73 -3.27
N LYS A 60 -3.27 32.42 -4.23
CA LYS A 60 -3.91 31.78 -5.40
C LYS A 60 -2.90 30.92 -6.19
N LYS A 61 -1.65 31.35 -6.28
CA LYS A 61 -0.56 30.64 -6.95
C LYS A 61 -0.26 29.30 -6.28
N ASP A 62 -0.22 29.27 -4.95
CA ASP A 62 0.05 28.03 -4.20
C ASP A 62 -1.11 27.04 -4.32
N ARG A 63 -2.35 27.55 -4.31
CA ARG A 63 -3.52 26.71 -4.61
C ARG A 63 -3.44 26.07 -5.99
N ILE A 64 -3.07 26.84 -7.02
CA ILE A 64 -2.92 26.33 -8.40
C ILE A 64 -1.82 25.28 -8.45
N ARG A 65 -0.65 25.52 -7.83
CA ARG A 65 0.45 24.56 -7.75
C ARG A 65 0.01 23.25 -7.09
N TYR A 66 -0.71 23.33 -5.97
CA TYR A 66 -1.26 22.15 -5.31
C TYR A 66 -2.23 21.38 -6.19
N LEU A 67 -3.14 22.05 -6.90
CA LEU A 67 -4.10 21.39 -7.81
C LEU A 67 -3.40 20.69 -8.98
N ILE A 68 -2.33 21.29 -9.52
CA ILE A 68 -1.50 20.68 -10.56
C ILE A 68 -0.79 19.43 -9.99
N LEU A 69 -0.17 19.55 -8.81
CA LEU A 69 0.49 18.43 -8.13
C LEU A 69 -0.50 17.31 -7.87
N ARG A 70 -1.68 17.63 -7.32
CA ARG A 70 -2.76 16.66 -7.07
C ARG A 70 -3.15 15.88 -8.31
N ARG A 71 -3.40 16.57 -9.43
CA ARG A 71 -3.75 15.93 -10.71
C ARG A 71 -2.65 14.96 -11.16
N LYS A 72 -1.38 15.38 -11.09
CA LYS A 72 -0.23 14.56 -11.48
C LYS A 72 -0.05 13.34 -10.57
N THR A 73 -0.13 13.55 -9.26
CA THR A 73 -0.01 12.46 -8.26
C THR A 73 -1.09 11.40 -8.47
N ILE A 74 -2.35 11.81 -8.61
CA ILE A 74 -3.47 10.88 -8.84
C ILE A 74 -3.29 10.10 -10.15
N LYS A 75 -2.83 10.77 -11.22
CA LYS A 75 -2.57 10.13 -12.52
C LYS A 75 -1.46 9.08 -12.41
N VAL A 76 -0.39 9.38 -11.69
CA VAL A 76 0.83 8.56 -11.66
C VAL A 76 0.75 7.44 -10.61
N TYR A 77 0.00 7.62 -9.54
CA TYR A 77 -0.05 6.68 -8.43
C TYR A 77 -0.39 5.23 -8.83
N PRO A 78 -1.37 4.93 -9.69
CA PRO A 78 -1.66 3.56 -10.11
C PRO A 78 -0.46 2.88 -10.78
N TYR A 79 0.29 3.62 -11.60
CA TYR A 79 1.51 3.11 -12.24
C TYR A 79 2.61 2.85 -11.21
N ALA A 80 2.78 3.74 -10.23
CA ALA A 80 3.74 3.56 -9.16
C ALA A 80 3.41 2.33 -8.30
N LYS A 81 2.14 2.14 -7.94
CA LYS A 81 1.67 0.98 -7.18
C LYS A 81 1.97 -0.31 -7.93
N MET A 82 1.55 -0.40 -9.19
CA MET A 82 1.77 -1.59 -10.02
C MET A 82 3.27 -1.86 -10.24
N ALA A 83 4.07 -0.82 -10.51
CA ALA A 83 5.51 -0.96 -10.68
C ALA A 83 6.18 -1.46 -9.38
N ALA A 84 5.81 -0.92 -8.22
CA ALA A 84 6.35 -1.33 -6.93
C ALA A 84 6.04 -2.80 -6.62
N GLU A 85 4.79 -3.23 -6.78
CA GLU A 85 4.37 -4.62 -6.55
C GLU A 85 5.12 -5.60 -7.47
N ARG A 86 5.27 -5.23 -8.75
CA ARG A 86 5.99 -6.07 -9.72
C ARG A 86 7.47 -6.15 -9.40
N LEU A 87 8.11 -5.02 -9.10
CA LEU A 87 9.54 -4.97 -8.76
C LEU A 87 9.85 -5.74 -7.48
N ASP A 88 9.02 -5.60 -6.43
CA ASP A 88 9.18 -6.36 -5.18
C ASP A 88 9.07 -7.88 -5.44
N SER A 89 8.03 -8.32 -6.16
CA SER A 89 7.84 -9.73 -6.51
C SER A 89 8.99 -10.28 -7.34
N MET A 90 9.51 -9.49 -8.27
CA MET A 90 10.64 -9.89 -9.12
C MET A 90 11.94 -9.98 -8.34
N ASN A 91 12.22 -9.04 -7.44
CA ASN A 91 13.42 -9.05 -6.62
C ASN A 91 13.42 -10.25 -5.66
N LYS A 92 12.27 -10.57 -5.04
CA LYS A 92 12.12 -11.78 -4.24
C LYS A 92 12.41 -13.03 -5.03
N ARG A 93 11.91 -13.13 -6.26
CA ARG A 93 12.17 -14.27 -7.14
C ARG A 93 13.62 -14.32 -7.65
N LEU A 94 14.24 -13.17 -7.93
CA LEU A 94 15.65 -13.10 -8.27
C LEU A 94 16.53 -13.57 -7.10
N ALA A 95 16.20 -13.21 -5.89
CA ALA A 95 16.93 -13.64 -4.70
C ALA A 95 16.88 -15.16 -4.53
N SER A 96 15.73 -15.81 -4.81
CA SER A 96 15.55 -17.27 -4.70
C SER A 96 16.26 -18.09 -5.77
N ILE A 97 16.76 -17.49 -6.84
CA ILE A 97 17.48 -18.22 -7.91
C ILE A 97 18.97 -18.33 -7.55
N GLU A 98 19.48 -19.52 -7.32
CA GLU A 98 20.89 -19.73 -6.96
C GLU A 98 21.83 -19.59 -8.17
N LYS A 99 21.48 -20.22 -9.31
CA LYS A 99 22.37 -20.28 -10.48
C LYS A 99 22.43 -18.95 -11.22
N LYS A 100 23.62 -18.36 -11.30
CA LYS A 100 23.90 -17.06 -11.98
C LYS A 100 23.37 -17.00 -13.42
N ARG A 101 23.46 -18.12 -14.17
CA ARG A 101 22.92 -18.22 -15.54
C ARG A 101 21.39 -18.07 -15.55
N HIS A 102 20.69 -18.68 -14.59
CA HIS A 102 19.23 -18.58 -14.48
C HIS A 102 18.79 -17.19 -14.01
N LYS A 103 19.51 -16.56 -13.06
CA LYS A 103 19.28 -15.14 -12.70
C LYS A 103 19.34 -14.24 -13.92
N LYS A 104 20.39 -14.36 -14.75
CA LYS A 104 20.55 -13.54 -15.97
C LYS A 104 19.41 -13.77 -16.98
N LYS A 105 19.00 -15.04 -17.18
CA LYS A 105 17.88 -15.38 -18.09
C LYS A 105 16.55 -14.84 -17.57
N TYR A 106 16.31 -14.93 -16.27
CA TYR A 106 15.11 -14.39 -15.62
C TYR A 106 15.09 -12.86 -15.71
N ALA A 107 16.17 -12.17 -15.33
CA ALA A 107 16.28 -10.71 -15.42
C ALA A 107 15.98 -10.17 -16.85
N LYS A 108 16.52 -10.85 -17.90
CA LYS A 108 16.24 -10.49 -19.29
C LYS A 108 14.76 -10.67 -19.67
N ARG A 109 14.10 -11.72 -19.16
CA ARG A 109 12.66 -11.94 -19.40
C ARG A 109 11.81 -10.88 -18.74
N VAL A 110 12.13 -10.55 -17.49
CA VAL A 110 11.49 -9.49 -16.72
C VAL A 110 11.62 -8.14 -17.41
N GLN A 111 12.83 -7.81 -17.85
CA GLN A 111 13.08 -6.60 -18.62
C GLN A 111 12.14 -6.51 -19.83
N LYS A 112 12.11 -7.56 -20.67
CA LYS A 112 11.25 -7.58 -21.87
C LYS A 112 9.76 -7.43 -21.52
N TYR A 113 9.32 -8.01 -20.41
CA TYR A 113 7.95 -7.89 -19.93
C TYR A 113 7.61 -6.45 -19.55
N ILE A 114 8.46 -5.79 -18.77
CA ILE A 114 8.23 -4.41 -18.35
C ILE A 114 8.34 -3.44 -19.52
N GLU A 115 9.28 -3.68 -20.43
CA GLU A 115 9.38 -2.91 -21.67
C GLU A 115 8.08 -2.97 -22.49
N GLY A 116 7.44 -4.13 -22.59
CA GLY A 116 6.18 -4.31 -23.30
C GLY A 116 4.98 -3.69 -22.59
N GLU A 117 4.91 -3.83 -21.27
CA GLU A 117 3.73 -3.44 -20.48
C GLU A 117 3.69 -1.93 -20.21
N PHE A 118 4.84 -1.33 -19.88
CA PHE A 118 4.88 0.03 -19.35
C PHE A 118 5.46 1.08 -20.29
N SER A 119 6.13 0.68 -21.39
CA SER A 119 6.85 1.61 -22.25
C SER A 119 5.96 2.71 -22.81
N ASP A 120 4.80 2.35 -23.31
CA ASP A 120 3.92 3.32 -23.99
C ASP A 120 3.25 4.28 -23.02
N GLU A 121 2.94 3.82 -21.80
CA GLU A 121 2.37 4.67 -20.76
C GLU A 121 3.44 5.60 -20.17
N LEU A 122 4.64 5.09 -19.93
CA LEU A 122 5.74 5.91 -19.41
C LEU A 122 6.18 7.00 -20.38
N LYS A 123 6.17 6.72 -21.69
CA LYS A 123 6.49 7.72 -22.73
C LYS A 123 5.53 8.90 -22.76
N LYS A 124 4.29 8.71 -22.29
CA LYS A 124 3.25 9.76 -22.22
C LYS A 124 3.39 10.64 -20.97
N LEU A 125 4.24 10.27 -20.03
CA LEU A 125 4.44 11.04 -18.81
C LEU A 125 5.31 12.27 -19.07
N THR A 126 4.93 13.37 -18.47
CA THR A 126 5.78 14.57 -18.42
C THR A 126 6.94 14.36 -17.45
N ARG A 127 7.99 15.17 -17.55
CA ARG A 127 9.16 15.14 -16.65
C ARG A 127 8.77 15.17 -15.18
N THR A 128 7.85 16.05 -14.80
CA THR A 128 7.39 16.15 -13.41
C THR A 128 6.55 14.95 -12.97
N GLU A 129 5.76 14.37 -13.85
CA GLU A 129 5.02 13.13 -13.57
C GLU A 129 5.99 11.96 -13.35
N GLY A 130 7.04 11.87 -14.16
CA GLY A 130 8.08 10.86 -13.96
C GLY A 130 8.89 11.05 -12.68
N GLN A 131 9.15 12.30 -12.27
CA GLN A 131 9.77 12.57 -10.96
C GLN A 131 8.89 12.08 -9.80
N ILE A 132 7.58 12.35 -9.87
CA ILE A 132 6.61 11.86 -8.88
C ILE A 132 6.57 10.32 -8.90
N LEU A 133 6.59 9.69 -10.08
CA LEU A 133 6.63 8.23 -10.21
C LEU A 133 7.82 7.62 -9.47
N VAL A 134 9.02 8.14 -9.69
CA VAL A 134 10.25 7.65 -9.02
C VAL A 134 10.15 7.80 -7.51
N LYS A 135 9.68 8.95 -7.02
CA LYS A 135 9.44 9.19 -5.58
C LYS A 135 8.40 8.22 -4.99
N LEU A 136 7.31 7.98 -5.71
CA LEU A 136 6.26 7.05 -5.26
C LEU A 136 6.73 5.59 -5.25
N ILE A 137 7.58 5.18 -6.19
CA ILE A 137 8.22 3.86 -6.15
C ILE A 137 9.06 3.73 -4.87
N HIS A 138 9.88 4.74 -4.54
CA HIS A 138 10.65 4.75 -3.30
C HIS A 138 9.75 4.68 -2.06
N ARG A 139 8.68 5.47 -2.01
CA ARG A 139 7.68 5.43 -0.93
C ARG A 139 7.12 4.02 -0.71
N GLN A 140 6.83 3.30 -1.78
CA GLN A 140 6.13 2.02 -1.73
C GLN A 140 7.06 0.82 -1.54
N THR A 141 8.34 0.94 -1.92
CA THR A 141 9.30 -0.17 -1.83
C THR A 141 10.36 0.02 -0.75
N GLY A 142 10.58 1.25 -0.28
CA GLY A 142 11.69 1.61 0.61
C GLY A 142 13.04 1.71 -0.11
N GLU A 143 13.08 1.45 -1.42
CA GLU A 143 14.30 1.49 -2.21
C GLU A 143 14.16 2.44 -3.40
N THR A 144 15.28 3.10 -3.76
CA THR A 144 15.29 3.96 -4.93
C THR A 144 15.05 3.14 -6.20
N ALA A 145 14.38 3.74 -7.19
CA ALA A 145 14.19 3.10 -8.49
C ALA A 145 15.53 2.66 -9.11
N PHE A 146 16.61 3.40 -8.84
CA PHE A 146 17.95 3.04 -9.26
C PHE A 146 18.43 1.71 -8.65
N ASN A 147 18.26 1.51 -7.35
CA ASN A 147 18.65 0.28 -6.67
C ASN A 147 17.83 -0.92 -7.16
N LEU A 148 16.51 -0.72 -7.28
CA LEU A 148 15.60 -1.77 -7.78
C LEU A 148 15.98 -2.27 -9.18
N VAL A 149 16.44 -1.38 -10.06
CA VAL A 149 16.84 -1.76 -11.43
C VAL A 149 18.31 -2.16 -11.54
N LYS A 150 19.15 -1.85 -10.55
CA LYS A 150 20.58 -2.20 -10.54
C LYS A 150 20.82 -3.71 -10.63
N GLU A 151 20.01 -4.49 -9.94
CA GLU A 151 20.05 -5.96 -9.98
C GLU A 151 19.67 -6.51 -11.38
N LEU A 152 18.85 -5.79 -12.12
CA LEU A 152 18.32 -6.18 -13.43
C LEU A 152 19.28 -5.86 -14.60
N ARG A 153 20.43 -5.32 -14.34
CA ARG A 153 21.65 -5.04 -15.14
C ARG A 153 21.52 -5.03 -16.69
N ASN A 154 22.07 -3.98 -17.30
CA ASN A 154 22.35 -3.75 -18.74
C ASN A 154 21.18 -3.38 -19.67
N GLY A 155 20.01 -4.00 -19.59
CA GLY A 155 18.89 -3.66 -20.49
C GLY A 155 18.01 -2.53 -19.92
N TRP A 156 17.86 -2.46 -18.60
CA TRP A 156 17.07 -1.41 -17.95
C TRP A 156 17.64 -0.01 -18.14
N ARG A 157 18.95 0.14 -18.21
CA ARG A 157 19.57 1.43 -18.54
C ARG A 157 19.15 1.87 -19.95
N ALA A 158 19.24 0.96 -20.94
CA ALA A 158 18.82 1.25 -22.30
C ALA A 158 17.31 1.51 -22.40
N PHE A 159 16.48 0.73 -21.70
CA PHE A 159 15.04 0.94 -21.62
C PHE A 159 14.70 2.33 -21.07
N TRP A 160 15.26 2.70 -19.91
CA TRP A 160 15.05 4.01 -19.33
C TRP A 160 15.57 5.13 -20.21
N TYR A 161 16.73 4.97 -20.84
CA TYR A 161 17.24 5.95 -21.80
C TYR A 161 16.34 6.10 -23.02
N ASN A 162 15.85 5.02 -23.57
CA ASN A 162 15.00 5.05 -24.78
C ASN A 162 13.56 5.48 -24.49
N THR A 163 13.02 5.11 -23.31
CA THR A 163 11.65 5.44 -22.89
C THR A 163 11.58 6.87 -22.37
N THR A 164 12.66 7.37 -21.79
CA THR A 164 12.72 8.65 -21.11
C THR A 164 13.48 9.71 -21.90
N ALA A 165 13.54 9.60 -23.23
CA ALA A 165 14.16 10.65 -24.06
C ALA A 165 13.57 12.06 -23.78
N SER A 166 12.30 12.15 -23.39
CA SER A 166 11.65 13.36 -22.87
C SER A 166 11.84 13.58 -21.34
N MET A 167 12.44 12.61 -20.65
CA MET A 167 12.61 12.60 -19.20
C MET A 167 14.10 12.68 -18.79
N PHE A 168 14.97 13.17 -19.69
CA PHE A 168 16.44 13.11 -19.59
C PHE A 168 17.09 13.65 -18.31
N ASP A 169 16.35 14.37 -17.47
CA ASP A 169 16.85 14.93 -16.21
C ASP A 169 16.25 14.29 -14.94
N ILE A 170 15.58 13.12 -15.05
CA ILE A 170 15.03 12.47 -13.89
C ILE A 170 16.07 11.55 -13.27
N SER A 171 16.54 11.93 -12.09
CA SER A 171 17.39 11.04 -11.30
C SER A 171 16.56 9.89 -10.73
N LEU A 172 16.88 8.66 -11.13
CA LEU A 172 16.29 7.44 -10.55
C LEU A 172 16.70 7.24 -9.08
N LYS A 173 17.65 8.03 -8.59
CA LYS A 173 18.12 8.04 -7.20
C LYS A 173 17.30 8.97 -6.29
N ARG A 174 16.25 9.62 -6.84
CA ARG A 174 15.39 10.46 -6.01
C ARG A 174 14.67 9.63 -4.98
N GLU A 175 14.73 10.12 -3.77
CA GLU A 175 14.05 9.57 -2.62
C GLU A 175 12.76 10.34 -2.35
N PHE A 176 11.83 9.68 -1.71
CA PHE A 176 10.65 10.31 -1.15
C PHE A 176 10.95 10.65 0.31
N ASP A 177 10.96 11.93 0.63
CA ASP A 177 11.31 12.43 1.97
C ASP A 177 10.29 13.48 2.43
N PRO A 178 9.14 13.07 2.96
CA PRO A 178 8.10 14.00 3.40
C PRO A 178 8.48 14.75 4.68
N LEU A 179 9.54 14.31 5.38
CA LEU A 179 10.06 15.00 6.56
C LEU A 179 10.80 16.27 6.20
N ASN A 180 11.58 16.28 5.12
CA ASN A 180 12.45 17.41 4.77
C ASN A 180 11.99 18.14 3.49
N GLU A 181 11.22 17.49 2.63
CA GLU A 181 10.73 18.04 1.37
C GLU A 181 9.24 18.35 1.43
N LYS A 182 8.89 19.65 1.39
CA LYS A 182 7.47 20.09 1.43
C LYS A 182 6.62 19.51 0.29
N GLU A 183 7.21 19.34 -0.89
CA GLU A 183 6.49 18.75 -2.03
C GLU A 183 6.07 17.29 -1.74
N ASP A 184 6.97 16.53 -1.09
CA ASP A 184 6.71 15.14 -0.74
C ASP A 184 5.67 15.01 0.37
N TYR A 185 5.67 15.92 1.35
CA TYR A 185 4.57 16.05 2.29
C TYR A 185 3.23 16.32 1.58
N LEU A 186 3.19 17.25 0.61
CA LEU A 186 1.98 17.54 -0.15
C LEU A 186 1.53 16.35 -1.00
N ILE A 187 2.46 15.57 -1.55
CA ILE A 187 2.15 14.31 -2.24
C ILE A 187 1.49 13.33 -1.26
N GLU A 188 2.03 13.17 -0.05
CA GLU A 188 1.46 12.30 0.98
C GLU A 188 0.05 12.77 1.40
N ASP A 189 -0.15 14.05 1.67
CA ASP A 189 -1.47 14.63 1.98
C ASP A 189 -2.48 14.35 0.86
N ILE A 190 -2.07 14.50 -0.40
CA ILE A 190 -2.89 14.16 -1.56
C ILE A 190 -3.27 12.69 -1.55
N LEU A 191 -2.31 11.79 -1.28
CA LEU A 191 -2.56 10.35 -1.24
C LEU A 191 -3.55 10.01 -0.12
N GLN A 192 -3.33 10.50 1.11
CA GLN A 192 -4.18 10.22 2.25
C GLN A 192 -5.63 10.67 2.01
N ARG A 193 -5.83 11.87 1.44
CA ARG A 193 -7.17 12.36 1.05
C ARG A 193 -7.85 11.49 0.00
N ASN A 194 -7.09 10.98 -0.96
CA ASN A 194 -7.66 10.15 -2.03
C ASN A 194 -7.87 8.69 -1.58
N PHE A 195 -7.10 8.19 -0.62
CA PHE A 195 -7.36 6.91 0.04
C PHE A 195 -8.64 6.98 0.88
N GLN A 196 -8.78 8.02 1.69
CA GLN A 196 -9.97 8.22 2.52
C GLN A 196 -11.26 8.39 1.71
N SER A 197 -11.17 9.08 0.55
CA SER A 197 -12.31 9.24 -0.35
C SER A 197 -12.60 8.02 -1.23
N GLY A 198 -11.85 6.92 -1.10
CA GLY A 198 -11.98 5.72 -1.93
C GLY A 198 -11.58 5.90 -3.40
N ARG A 199 -11.02 7.07 -3.77
CA ARG A 199 -10.61 7.35 -5.14
C ARG A 199 -9.36 6.59 -5.57
N LEU A 200 -8.45 6.34 -4.63
CA LEU A 200 -7.25 5.55 -4.82
C LEU A 200 -7.25 4.38 -3.84
N GLU A 201 -6.81 3.23 -4.30
CA GLU A 201 -6.61 2.07 -3.46
C GLU A 201 -5.41 2.28 -2.54
N ARG A 202 -5.61 2.09 -1.23
CA ARG A 202 -4.56 2.32 -0.23
C ARG A 202 -3.42 1.32 -0.38
N GLN A 203 -2.19 1.82 -0.42
CA GLN A 203 -0.98 1.04 -0.22
C GLN A 203 -0.14 1.70 0.88
N LYS A 204 0.21 0.91 1.90
CA LYS A 204 1.03 1.38 3.02
C LYS A 204 2.43 1.79 2.52
N SER A 205 2.95 2.90 3.06
CA SER A 205 4.35 3.29 2.84
C SER A 205 5.29 2.26 3.45
N LYS A 206 6.41 2.00 2.79
CA LYS A 206 7.54 1.25 3.35
C LYS A 206 8.52 2.17 4.08
N ILE A 207 8.42 3.47 3.85
CA ILE A 207 9.18 4.48 4.58
C ILE A 207 8.40 4.80 5.84
N GLU A 208 9.07 4.77 6.97
CA GLU A 208 8.49 5.06 8.27
C GLU A 208 8.38 6.57 8.49
N PHE A 209 7.19 7.05 8.70
CA PHE A 209 6.87 8.40 9.14
C PHE A 209 5.48 8.42 9.77
N ASP A 210 5.29 9.32 10.73
CA ASP A 210 3.97 9.63 11.26
C ASP A 210 3.36 10.79 10.47
N PHE A 211 2.16 10.59 9.93
CA PHE A 211 1.49 11.61 9.13
C PHE A 211 1.02 12.81 9.98
N TYR A 212 0.70 12.59 11.26
CA TYR A 212 0.33 13.69 12.16
C TYR A 212 1.54 14.57 12.47
N ASP A 213 2.71 13.97 12.69
CA ASP A 213 3.95 14.72 12.88
C ASP A 213 4.33 15.53 11.65
N LEU A 214 4.19 14.95 10.46
CA LEU A 214 4.36 15.67 9.20
C LEU A 214 3.40 16.86 9.09
N THR A 215 2.14 16.64 9.43
CA THR A 215 1.10 17.67 9.37
C THR A 215 1.41 18.79 10.35
N ASN A 216 1.81 18.48 11.58
CA ASN A 216 2.21 19.45 12.59
C ASN A 216 3.44 20.27 12.16
N LYS A 217 4.41 19.64 11.50
CA LYS A 217 5.62 20.30 11.00
C LYS A 217 5.30 21.29 9.87
N TRP A 218 4.47 20.91 8.93
CA TRP A 218 4.26 21.65 7.69
C TRP A 218 3.04 22.59 7.71
N LEU A 219 2.02 22.30 8.53
CA LEU A 219 0.93 23.20 8.78
C LEU A 219 1.34 24.10 9.96
N LYS A 220 1.62 25.36 9.69
CA LYS A 220 1.77 26.35 10.76
C LYS A 220 0.52 26.28 11.65
N PRO A 221 0.64 26.12 12.98
CA PRO A 221 -0.50 26.11 13.85
C PRO A 221 -1.24 27.44 13.69
N THR A 222 -2.47 27.37 13.20
CA THR A 222 -3.36 28.54 13.27
C THR A 222 -3.64 28.72 14.76
N LYS A 223 -3.23 29.86 15.35
CA LYS A 223 -3.42 30.22 16.77
C LYS A 223 -4.85 30.06 17.33
N ALA A 224 -5.80 29.59 16.54
CA ALA A 224 -7.21 29.52 16.85
C ALA A 224 -7.75 28.10 17.16
N GLN A 225 -6.91 27.10 17.42
CA GLN A 225 -7.36 25.72 17.65
C GLN A 225 -6.82 25.06 18.93
N ILE A 226 -6.39 25.85 19.90
CA ILE A 226 -6.23 25.35 21.28
C ILE A 226 -7.56 25.68 21.97
N PRO A 227 -8.44 24.69 22.26
CA PRO A 227 -9.58 24.95 23.12
C PRO A 227 -8.99 25.41 24.47
N PRO A 228 -9.55 26.45 25.10
CA PRO A 228 -9.08 26.87 26.41
C PRO A 228 -9.15 25.67 27.37
N PRO A 229 -8.15 25.54 28.27
CA PRO A 229 -8.18 24.48 29.26
C PRO A 229 -9.50 24.54 30.01
N ALA A 230 -10.18 23.37 30.11
CA ALA A 230 -11.42 23.26 30.84
C ALA A 230 -11.23 23.88 32.23
N GLN A 231 -11.90 25.00 32.51
CA GLN A 231 -11.90 25.55 33.82
C GLN A 231 -12.72 24.61 34.71
N ASN A 232 -12.02 23.85 35.55
CA ASN A 232 -12.65 23.14 36.64
C ASN A 232 -13.33 24.18 37.54
N LYS A 233 -14.64 24.26 37.43
CA LYS A 233 -15.44 24.96 38.44
C LYS A 233 -15.42 24.11 39.69
N GLN A 234 -14.73 24.60 40.71
CA GLN A 234 -14.88 24.17 42.10
C GLN A 234 -16.28 24.45 42.60
#